data_f55eb5a3fd1331bea9217ef8a15b6a9f
#
_entry.id   f55eb5a3fd1331bea9217ef8a15b6a9f
#
_cell.length_a   1.000
_cell.length_b   1.000
_cell.length_c   1.000
_cell.angle_alpha   90.00
_cell.angle_beta   90.00
_cell.angle_gamma   90.00
#
_symmetry.space_group_name_H-M   'P 1'
#
loop_
_entity.id
_entity.type
_entity.pdbx_description
1 polymer ?
#
loop_
_entity_poly.entity_id
_entity_poly.type
_entity_poly.pdbx_seq_one_letter_code
_entity_poly.pdbx_strand_id
1 'polypeptide(L)'
;MNLTFENHKNGNGGFISLKNEIEEIGRLTYTIQPEKNTLIISYVMVFPKFEGQGMGKKLVEKGIEFSRENQWIIIPHCSYARSVMLRMKDIEDVFAQ
;
A
#
# COMPACT_ATOMS: atom_id res chain seq x y z
N MET A 1 -10.04 -1.91 18.51
CA MET A 1 -8.62 -1.99 18.11
C MET A 1 -8.22 -0.70 17.42
N ASN A 2 -7.21 -0.02 17.94
CA ASN A 2 -6.70 1.20 17.33
C ASN A 2 -5.64 0.85 16.29
N LEU A 3 -5.86 1.30 15.09
CA LEU A 3 -4.94 1.06 13.98
C LEU A 3 -4.12 2.31 13.69
N THR A 4 -2.84 2.13 13.50
CA THR A 4 -1.91 3.21 13.17
C THR A 4 -1.09 2.82 11.96
N PHE A 5 -0.93 3.76 11.03
CA PHE A 5 -0.06 3.57 9.87
C PHE A 5 1.21 4.39 10.07
N GLU A 6 2.37 3.78 9.80
CA GLU A 6 3.65 4.48 9.83
C GLU A 6 4.35 4.28 8.49
N ASN A 7 4.70 5.38 7.86
CA ASN A 7 5.41 5.34 6.57
C ASN A 7 6.90 5.54 6.83
N HIS A 8 7.68 4.52 6.50
CA HIS A 8 9.13 4.53 6.66
C HIS A 8 9.78 4.66 5.29
N LYS A 9 10.00 5.90 4.85
CA LYS A 9 10.58 6.19 3.54
C LYS A 9 12.08 6.40 3.68
N ASN A 10 12.85 5.73 2.82
CA ASN A 10 14.31 5.85 2.78
C ASN A 10 14.73 5.97 1.32
N GLY A 11 15.06 7.19 0.90
CA GLY A 11 15.34 7.46 -0.51
C GLY A 11 14.09 7.23 -1.33
N ASN A 12 14.20 6.42 -2.39
CA ASN A 12 13.08 6.11 -3.26
C ASN A 12 12.37 4.80 -2.88
N GLY A 13 12.77 4.18 -1.79
CA GLY A 13 12.12 2.98 -1.30
C GLY A 13 11.52 3.18 0.07
N GLY A 14 10.74 2.21 0.53
CA GLY A 14 10.19 2.28 1.86
C GLY A 14 9.07 1.27 2.08
N PHE A 15 8.41 1.43 3.21
CA PHE A 15 7.24 0.60 3.50
C PHE A 15 6.29 1.35 4.42
N ILE A 16 5.01 1.01 4.29
CA ILE A 16 3.96 1.50 5.19
C ILE A 16 3.64 0.34 6.13
N SER A 17 3.81 0.57 7.43
CA SER A 17 3.53 -0.43 8.47
C SER A 17 2.16 -0.15 9.07
N LEU A 18 1.36 -1.20 9.22
CA LEU A 18 0.07 -1.12 9.90
C LEU A 18 0.22 -1.81 11.25
N LYS A 19 -0.13 -1.10 12.31
CA LYS A 19 0.05 -1.57 13.68
C LYS A 19 -1.22 -1.42 14.50
N ASN A 20 -1.36 -2.27 15.51
CA ASN A 20 -2.30 -2.03 16.59
C ASN A 20 -1.50 -1.54 17.81
N GLU A 21 -2.10 -1.56 19.01
CA GLU A 21 -1.46 -1.07 20.23
C GLU A 21 -0.26 -1.90 20.67
N ILE A 22 -0.16 -3.13 20.17
CA ILE A 22 0.79 -4.13 20.69
C ILE A 22 1.86 -4.49 19.67
N GLU A 23 1.47 -4.66 18.40
CA GLU A 23 2.35 -5.27 17.42
C GLU A 23 2.05 -4.81 16.01
N GLU A 24 2.95 -5.15 15.09
CA GLU A 24 2.74 -4.90 13.68
C GLU A 24 1.78 -5.95 13.12
N ILE A 25 0.81 -5.47 12.34
CA ILE A 25 -0.20 -6.32 11.68
C ILE A 25 0.28 -6.75 10.30
N GLY A 26 0.94 -5.84 9.58
CA GLY A 26 1.43 -6.09 8.24
C GLY A 26 2.10 -4.86 7.67
N ARG A 27 2.55 -4.96 6.43
CA ARG A 27 3.20 -3.84 5.75
C ARG A 27 3.06 -3.92 4.24
N LEU A 28 3.14 -2.75 3.63
CA LEU A 28 3.18 -2.59 2.18
C LEU A 28 4.54 -2.01 1.82
N THR A 29 5.30 -2.71 0.98
CA THR A 29 6.62 -2.28 0.55
C THR A 29 6.53 -1.64 -0.84
N TYR A 30 7.20 -0.52 -1.02
CA TYR A 30 7.10 0.23 -2.27
C TYR A 30 8.44 0.79 -2.73
N THR A 31 8.49 1.15 -4.02
CA THR A 31 9.59 1.90 -4.62
C THR A 31 8.99 3.04 -5.43
N ILE A 32 9.58 4.23 -5.32
CA ILE A 32 9.14 5.39 -6.07
C ILE A 32 10.07 5.58 -7.27
N GLN A 33 9.48 5.88 -8.43
CA GLN A 33 10.23 6.29 -9.62
C GLN A 33 9.87 7.74 -9.90
N PRO A 34 10.64 8.71 -9.35
CA PRO A 34 10.27 10.13 -9.42
C PRO A 34 10.15 10.66 -10.85
N GLU A 35 11.06 10.25 -11.73
CA GLU A 35 11.06 10.70 -13.11
C GLU A 35 9.84 10.21 -13.90
N LYS A 36 9.14 9.22 -13.39
CA LYS A 36 7.93 8.68 -14.03
C LYS A 36 6.67 8.99 -13.22
N ASN A 37 6.80 9.72 -12.12
CA ASN A 37 5.69 10.00 -11.20
C ASN A 37 4.94 8.72 -10.85
N THR A 38 5.69 7.69 -10.46
CA THR A 38 5.15 6.34 -10.27
C THR A 38 5.55 5.78 -8.92
N LEU A 39 4.61 5.09 -8.29
CA LEU A 39 4.87 4.29 -7.08
C LEU A 39 4.64 2.83 -7.45
N ILE A 40 5.65 2.00 -7.22
CA ILE A 40 5.53 0.56 -7.44
C ILE A 40 5.22 -0.09 -6.10
N ILE A 41 4.11 -0.82 -6.02
CA ILE A 41 3.83 -1.64 -4.85
C ILE A 41 4.49 -2.99 -5.10
N SER A 42 5.57 -3.26 -4.36
CA SER A 42 6.36 -4.46 -4.54
C SER A 42 5.79 -5.65 -3.79
N TYR A 43 5.23 -5.39 -2.61
CA TYR A 43 4.81 -6.47 -1.73
C TYR A 43 3.83 -5.97 -0.69
N VAL A 44 2.81 -6.77 -0.41
CA VAL A 44 1.87 -6.53 0.69
C VAL A 44 1.86 -7.81 1.54
N MET A 45 2.14 -7.67 2.82
CA MET A 45 2.20 -8.80 3.73
C MET A 45 1.37 -8.50 4.97
N VAL A 46 0.57 -9.47 5.39
CA VAL A 46 -0.18 -9.44 6.64
C VAL A 46 0.24 -10.67 7.42
N PHE A 47 0.58 -10.48 8.70
CA PHE A 47 0.96 -11.61 9.54
C PHE A 47 -0.22 -12.58 9.69
N PRO A 48 0.06 -13.90 9.74
CA PRO A 48 -1.01 -14.92 9.70
C PRO A 48 -2.11 -14.72 10.72
N LYS A 49 -1.77 -14.25 11.90
CA LYS A 49 -2.74 -14.07 12.98
C LYS A 49 -3.79 -13.00 12.66
N PHE A 50 -3.52 -12.13 11.67
CA PHE A 50 -4.42 -11.05 11.28
C PHE A 50 -5.05 -11.25 9.90
N GLU A 51 -4.77 -12.38 9.26
CA GLU A 51 -5.32 -12.67 7.93
C GLU A 51 -6.85 -12.84 7.99
N GLY A 52 -7.51 -12.55 6.88
CA GLY A 52 -8.96 -12.70 6.79
C GLY A 52 -9.77 -11.58 7.43
N GLN A 53 -9.10 -10.48 7.83
CA GLN A 53 -9.76 -9.36 8.51
C GLN A 53 -9.73 -8.06 7.69
N GLY A 54 -9.34 -8.13 6.43
CA GLY A 54 -9.30 -6.95 5.56
C GLY A 54 -8.10 -6.05 5.75
N MET A 55 -7.08 -6.50 6.48
CA MET A 55 -5.91 -5.66 6.79
C MET A 55 -5.07 -5.35 5.56
N GLY A 56 -4.93 -6.32 4.65
CA GLY A 56 -4.20 -6.10 3.41
C GLY A 56 -4.86 -5.03 2.54
N LYS A 57 -6.19 -5.03 2.49
CA LYS A 57 -6.93 -4.00 1.76
C LYS A 57 -6.69 -2.63 2.36
N LYS A 58 -6.66 -2.53 3.70
CA LYS A 58 -6.38 -1.26 4.38
C LYS A 58 -4.99 -0.74 4.03
N LEU A 59 -4.01 -1.63 3.91
CA LEU A 59 -2.66 -1.25 3.48
C LEU A 59 -2.66 -0.72 2.05
N VAL A 60 -3.36 -1.38 1.14
CA VAL A 60 -3.47 -0.94 -0.25
C VAL A 60 -4.16 0.43 -0.30
N GLU A 61 -5.23 0.63 0.47
CA GLU A 61 -5.93 1.90 0.53
C GLU A 61 -5.00 3.02 1.01
N LYS A 62 -4.13 2.72 1.97
CA LYS A 62 -3.15 3.70 2.45
C LYS A 62 -2.11 4.04 1.40
N GLY A 63 -1.69 3.04 0.62
CA GLY A 63 -0.80 3.26 -0.52
C GLY A 63 -1.43 4.17 -1.56
N ILE A 64 -2.72 4.00 -1.81
CA ILE A 64 -3.47 4.85 -2.74
C ILE A 64 -3.52 6.28 -2.21
N GLU A 65 -3.82 6.46 -0.93
CA GLU A 65 -3.84 7.78 -0.30
C GLU A 65 -2.49 8.48 -0.43
N PHE A 66 -1.41 7.76 -0.13
CA PHE A 66 -0.05 8.27 -0.25
C PHE A 66 0.26 8.70 -1.70
N SER A 67 -0.16 7.90 -2.67
CA SER A 67 0.06 8.20 -4.08
C SER A 67 -0.74 9.43 -4.53
N ARG A 68 -1.97 9.57 -4.06
CA ARG A 68 -2.79 10.74 -4.37
C ARG A 68 -2.18 12.02 -3.84
N GLU A 69 -1.64 11.98 -2.64
CA GLU A 69 -0.99 13.14 -2.02
C GLU A 69 0.21 13.62 -2.83
N ASN A 70 0.84 12.72 -3.55
CA ASN A 70 2.04 13.01 -4.33
C ASN A 70 1.81 13.03 -5.84
N GLN A 71 0.58 12.79 -6.27
CA GLN A 71 0.19 12.76 -7.68
C GLN A 71 0.95 11.69 -8.46
N TRP A 72 1.09 10.53 -7.87
CA TRP A 72 1.73 9.37 -8.50
C TRP A 72 0.70 8.40 -9.05
N ILE A 73 1.10 7.67 -10.11
CA ILE A 73 0.38 6.51 -10.62
C ILE A 73 0.97 5.28 -9.96
N ILE A 74 0.13 4.32 -9.59
CA ILE A 74 0.57 3.09 -8.95
C ILE A 74 0.73 1.98 -9.98
N ILE A 75 1.85 1.26 -9.89
CA ILE A 75 2.05 0.01 -10.62
C ILE A 75 2.12 -1.10 -9.58
N PRO A 76 1.08 -1.94 -9.47
CA PRO A 76 1.10 -3.04 -8.50
C PRO A 76 1.82 -4.26 -9.08
N HIS A 77 3.06 -4.48 -8.63
CA HIS A 77 3.80 -5.68 -8.97
C HIS A 77 3.37 -6.86 -8.10
N CYS A 78 2.86 -6.57 -6.90
CA CYS A 78 2.32 -7.59 -6.00
C CYS A 78 0.97 -8.08 -6.55
N SER A 79 0.82 -9.39 -6.74
CA SER A 79 -0.41 -9.95 -7.28
C SER A 79 -1.62 -9.69 -6.38
N TYR A 80 -1.41 -9.70 -5.07
CA TYR A 80 -2.48 -9.39 -4.12
C TYR A 80 -2.95 -7.94 -4.28
N ALA A 81 -2.02 -6.99 -4.32
CA ALA A 81 -2.35 -5.58 -4.47
C ALA A 81 -3.08 -5.34 -5.80
N ARG A 82 -2.59 -5.96 -6.87
CA ARG A 82 -3.22 -5.85 -8.19
C ARG A 82 -4.66 -6.36 -8.15
N SER A 83 -4.87 -7.52 -7.53
CA SER A 83 -6.20 -8.12 -7.41
C SER A 83 -7.16 -7.21 -6.65
N VAL A 84 -6.69 -6.63 -5.56
CA VAL A 84 -7.51 -5.69 -4.76
C VAL A 84 -7.86 -4.46 -5.59
N MET A 85 -6.87 -3.85 -6.25
CA MET A 85 -7.06 -2.62 -7.01
C MET A 85 -7.97 -2.82 -8.21
N LEU A 86 -7.92 -3.99 -8.86
CA LEU A 86 -8.79 -4.29 -9.98
C LEU A 86 -10.27 -4.32 -9.60
N ARG A 87 -10.57 -4.57 -8.33
CA ARG A 87 -11.94 -4.60 -7.82
C ARG A 87 -12.39 -3.28 -7.21
N MET A 88 -11.47 -2.32 -7.05
CA MET A 88 -11.81 -1.02 -6.47
C MET A 88 -12.39 -0.09 -7.53
N LYS A 89 -13.24 0.84 -7.07
CA LYS A 89 -13.85 1.85 -7.92
C LYS A 89 -13.25 3.21 -7.60
N ASP A 90 -13.32 4.11 -8.59
CA ASP A 90 -12.95 5.52 -8.38
C ASP A 90 -11.48 5.71 -8.03
N ILE A 91 -10.61 4.87 -8.63
CA ILE A 91 -9.16 5.00 -8.44
C ILE A 91 -8.43 5.22 -9.76
N GLU A 92 -9.14 5.66 -10.82
CA GLU A 92 -8.54 5.88 -12.13
C GLU A 92 -7.45 6.97 -12.09
N ASP A 93 -7.53 7.85 -11.09
CA ASP A 93 -6.53 8.91 -10.91
C ASP A 93 -5.16 8.35 -10.50
N VAL A 94 -5.11 7.14 -9.93
CA VAL A 94 -3.84 6.54 -9.47
C VAL A 94 -3.58 5.20 -10.11
N PHE A 95 -4.57 4.58 -10.76
CA PHE A 95 -4.41 3.24 -11.34
C PHE A 95 -5.04 3.17 -12.72
N ALA A 96 -4.18 3.15 -13.75
CA ALA A 96 -4.62 2.97 -15.14
C ALA A 96 -4.53 1.50 -15.47
N GLN A 97 -5.67 0.94 -15.91
CA GLN A 97 -5.70 -0.46 -16.33
C GLN A 97 -5.30 -0.62 -17.79
#